data_062c2636c8c182ea87457593d8e3ef5f
#
_entry.id   062c2636c8c182ea87457593d8e3ef5f
#
_cell.length_a   1.000
_cell.length_b   1.000
_cell.length_c   1.000
_cell.angle_alpha   90.00
_cell.angle_beta   90.00
_cell.angle_gamma   90.00
#
_symmetry.space_group_name_H-M   'P 1'
#
loop_
_entity.id
_entity.type
_entity.pdbx_description
1 polymer ?
#
loop_
_entity_poly.entity_id
_entity_poly.type
_entity_poly.pdbx_seq_one_letter_code
_entity_poly.pdbx_strand_id
1 'polypeptide(L)'
;MRGRCLKDRRSVHRLKLLCGCLLALCLSSGPQAGAALPAGVPWERLTTGMQVALWSPIESCPQVPSLLMLHIDPERFRFSIYQYRDEGLRAPLSIHDWQQRTDAYVLFNAGLFREDYSYLGVLLKEGRSLGTKKHHSWQGLFAAEPTDGRLRKARVLDLAFDGFTEETPPYREAAQSLMLFDRTGKLRVRDSGKRAFQTVVAEEGEGAILVIKTVDIVSLHHLADCLHRQIPSIQQAMAMDGGASSDVIASPDLLHAAQETTSQATWRSLLAGNIGVHIPLPTVIGISPRTHPRTMPAPDASTSSHSR
;
A
#
# COMPACT_ATOMS: atom_id res chain seq x y z
N MET A 1 4.51 -27.05 -69.54
CA MET A 1 5.18 -26.00 -70.42
C MET A 1 6.04 -25.21 -69.45
N ARG A 2 7.39 -25.52 -69.43
CA ARG A 2 8.49 -24.83 -70.10
C ARG A 2 8.42 -23.32 -69.79
N GLY A 3 9.44 -22.62 -69.26
CA GLY A 3 10.89 -22.83 -69.22
C GLY A 3 11.47 -21.87 -68.16
N ARG A 4 12.48 -22.20 -67.54
CA ARG A 4 13.93 -21.99 -67.70
C ARG A 4 14.36 -20.57 -68.15
N CYS A 5 15.19 -19.93 -67.34
CA CYS A 5 16.64 -19.62 -67.59
C CYS A 5 16.99 -18.38 -66.76
N LEU A 6 18.03 -18.16 -66.18
CA LEU A 6 19.46 -18.46 -66.07
C LEU A 6 20.13 -17.25 -65.41
N LYS A 7 20.96 -17.52 -64.42
CA LYS A 7 22.27 -16.95 -64.11
C LYS A 7 22.61 -15.54 -64.56
N ASP A 8 23.10 -14.70 -63.67
CA ASP A 8 24.53 -14.38 -63.76
C ASP A 8 25.15 -13.95 -62.43
N ARG A 9 26.37 -14.37 -62.28
CA ARG A 9 27.33 -14.03 -61.22
C ARG A 9 27.99 -12.70 -61.56
N ARG A 10 28.33 -11.87 -60.57
CA ARG A 10 29.67 -11.29 -60.47
C ARG A 10 29.97 -10.77 -59.09
N SER A 11 30.94 -11.33 -58.50
CA SER A 11 31.80 -10.92 -57.39
C SER A 11 32.53 -9.63 -57.65
N VAL A 12 32.65 -8.72 -56.68
CA VAL A 12 33.82 -7.87 -56.49
C VAL A 12 34.04 -7.59 -55.00
N HIS A 13 35.27 -7.79 -54.65
CA HIS A 13 35.93 -7.67 -53.34
C HIS A 13 36.07 -6.21 -52.81
N ARG A 14 36.35 -6.20 -51.49
CA ARG A 14 37.08 -5.18 -50.69
C ARG A 14 36.24 -4.01 -50.17
N LEU A 15 36.21 -3.71 -48.88
CA LEU A 15 37.33 -3.20 -48.08
C LEU A 15 36.92 -3.15 -46.60
N LYS A 16 37.79 -3.60 -45.74
CA LYS A 16 37.72 -3.49 -44.28
C LYS A 16 37.87 -2.01 -43.89
N LEU A 17 36.98 -1.51 -43.04
CA LEU A 17 37.29 -0.41 -42.13
C LEU A 17 36.63 -0.71 -40.78
N LEU A 18 37.48 -1.07 -39.82
CA LEU A 18 37.22 -1.06 -38.40
C LEU A 18 37.00 0.39 -37.95
N CYS A 19 35.81 0.73 -37.51
CA CYS A 19 35.62 1.93 -36.71
C CYS A 19 34.97 1.49 -35.40
N GLY A 20 35.83 1.35 -34.39
CA GLY A 20 35.42 1.07 -33.02
C GLY A 20 34.75 2.30 -32.42
N CYS A 21 33.43 2.29 -32.32
CA CYS A 21 32.70 3.19 -31.44
C CYS A 21 32.48 2.49 -30.08
N LEU A 22 33.33 2.83 -29.13
CA LEU A 22 33.04 2.63 -27.73
C LEU A 22 31.83 3.51 -27.37
N LEU A 23 30.63 2.93 -27.37
CA LEU A 23 29.49 3.52 -26.71
C LEU A 23 29.68 3.34 -25.19
N ALA A 24 30.16 4.39 -24.54
CA ALA A 24 30.08 4.53 -23.10
C ALA A 24 28.57 4.66 -22.73
N LEU A 25 27.94 3.55 -22.27
CA LEU A 25 26.67 3.57 -21.62
C LEU A 25 26.84 4.32 -20.28
N CYS A 26 26.62 5.64 -20.29
CA CYS A 26 26.29 6.39 -19.07
C CYS A 26 24.94 5.90 -18.60
N LEU A 27 24.92 4.95 -17.67
CA LEU A 27 23.77 4.66 -16.82
C LEU A 27 23.54 5.89 -15.93
N SER A 28 22.85 6.89 -16.46
CA SER A 28 22.26 7.93 -15.64
C SER A 28 21.12 7.28 -14.85
N SER A 29 21.40 6.94 -13.59
CA SER A 29 20.34 6.73 -12.59
C SER A 29 19.62 8.08 -12.42
N GLY A 30 18.60 8.30 -13.25
CA GLY A 30 17.67 9.40 -13.06
C GLY A 30 16.97 9.24 -11.69
N PRO A 31 16.57 10.34 -11.04
CA PRO A 31 15.78 10.24 -9.83
C PRO A 31 14.55 9.37 -10.13
N GLN A 32 14.34 8.31 -9.34
CA GLN A 32 13.11 7.54 -9.39
C GLN A 32 11.95 8.52 -9.16
N ALA A 33 11.16 8.75 -10.18
CA ALA A 33 9.94 9.54 -10.07
C ALA A 33 9.06 8.84 -9.04
N GLY A 34 8.85 9.48 -7.89
CA GLY A 34 7.86 9.01 -6.92
C GLY A 34 6.49 8.98 -7.60
N ALA A 35 5.62 8.06 -7.18
CA ALA A 35 4.26 7.94 -7.69
C ALA A 35 3.56 9.32 -7.69
N ALA A 36 2.92 9.66 -8.80
CA ALA A 36 2.23 10.95 -8.93
C ALA A 36 1.02 10.97 -7.99
N LEU A 37 0.86 12.08 -7.26
CA LEU A 37 -0.25 12.24 -6.31
C LEU A 37 -1.59 12.45 -7.05
N PRO A 38 -2.72 11.92 -6.51
CA PRO A 38 -4.04 12.20 -7.06
C PRO A 38 -4.30 13.71 -7.18
N ALA A 39 -4.72 14.15 -8.38
CA ALA A 39 -5.02 15.55 -8.64
C ALA A 39 -6.25 16.02 -7.84
N GLY A 40 -6.25 17.29 -7.42
CA GLY A 40 -7.37 17.91 -6.70
C GLY A 40 -7.46 17.52 -5.21
N VAL A 41 -6.57 16.70 -4.69
CA VAL A 41 -6.46 16.38 -3.26
C VAL A 41 -5.37 17.26 -2.63
N PRO A 42 -5.62 17.95 -1.49
CA PRO A 42 -4.67 18.86 -0.86
C PRO A 42 -3.62 18.10 -0.04
N TRP A 43 -2.66 17.49 -0.72
CA TRP A 43 -1.62 16.68 -0.09
C TRP A 43 -0.59 17.52 0.68
N GLU A 44 -0.31 17.11 1.90
CA GLU A 44 0.76 17.62 2.76
C GLU A 44 1.77 16.51 3.06
N ARG A 45 3.05 16.84 3.13
CA ARG A 45 4.10 15.86 3.39
C ARG A 45 4.18 15.54 4.89
N LEU A 46 4.04 14.28 5.26
CA LEU A 46 4.39 13.77 6.58
C LEU A 46 5.88 13.44 6.67
N THR A 47 6.39 12.72 5.71
CA THR A 47 7.82 12.40 5.55
C THR A 47 8.09 11.99 4.10
N THR A 48 9.33 11.70 3.74
CA THR A 48 9.68 11.28 2.38
C THR A 48 9.00 9.95 2.05
N GLY A 49 8.13 9.95 1.02
CA GLY A 49 7.34 8.79 0.59
C GLY A 49 6.04 8.59 1.36
N MET A 50 5.66 9.54 2.25
CA MET A 50 4.36 9.52 2.89
C MET A 50 3.76 10.91 2.94
N GLN A 51 2.52 11.05 2.46
CA GLN A 51 1.74 12.27 2.50
C GLN A 51 0.39 12.04 3.16
N VAL A 52 -0.22 13.12 3.62
CA VAL A 52 -1.55 13.13 4.23
C VAL A 52 -2.41 14.18 3.55
N ALA A 53 -3.70 13.93 3.49
CA ALA A 53 -4.69 14.94 3.11
C ALA A 53 -5.96 14.77 3.94
N LEU A 54 -6.61 15.89 4.25
CA LEU A 54 -8.00 15.92 4.64
C LEU A 54 -8.79 16.48 3.47
N TRP A 55 -9.46 15.61 2.73
CA TRP A 55 -10.15 15.95 1.50
C TRP A 55 -11.66 15.86 1.67
N SER A 56 -12.37 16.90 1.24
CA SER A 56 -13.83 16.95 1.25
C SER A 56 -14.38 16.88 -0.16
N PRO A 57 -14.94 15.76 -0.61
CA PRO A 57 -15.52 15.62 -1.94
C PRO A 57 -16.97 16.13 -2.05
N ILE A 58 -17.44 16.95 -1.11
CA ILE A 58 -18.87 17.32 -0.93
C ILE A 58 -19.51 17.91 -2.21
N GLU A 59 -18.75 18.65 -3.00
CA GLU A 59 -19.26 19.25 -4.25
C GLU A 59 -19.59 18.21 -5.31
N SER A 60 -18.79 17.15 -5.39
CA SER A 60 -18.94 16.08 -6.39
C SER A 60 -19.62 14.83 -5.83
N CYS A 61 -19.55 14.63 -4.53
CA CYS A 61 -20.09 13.47 -3.81
C CYS A 61 -20.77 13.91 -2.51
N PRO A 62 -21.94 14.54 -2.55
CA PRO A 62 -22.57 15.15 -1.35
C PRO A 62 -22.94 14.15 -0.26
N GLN A 63 -22.93 12.85 -0.55
CA GLN A 63 -23.21 11.79 0.42
C GLN A 63 -21.96 11.23 1.10
N VAL A 64 -20.77 11.70 0.70
CA VAL A 64 -19.48 11.25 1.23
C VAL A 64 -18.89 12.35 2.11
N PRO A 65 -18.58 12.05 3.39
CA PRO A 65 -17.98 13.01 4.30
C PRO A 65 -16.54 13.32 3.91
N SER A 66 -15.90 14.21 4.66
CA SER A 66 -14.45 14.39 4.55
C SER A 66 -13.70 13.08 4.79
N LEU A 67 -12.62 12.89 4.05
CA LEU A 67 -11.78 11.71 4.07
C LEU A 67 -10.38 12.10 4.56
N LEU A 68 -9.92 11.44 5.61
CA LEU A 68 -8.51 11.43 5.99
C LEU A 68 -7.80 10.41 5.11
N MET A 69 -6.81 10.87 4.35
CA MET A 69 -6.13 10.05 3.36
C MET A 69 -4.63 10.06 3.61
N LEU A 70 -4.02 8.89 3.57
CA LEU A 70 -2.56 8.70 3.59
C LEU A 70 -2.13 8.10 2.26
N HIS A 71 -1.19 8.75 1.57
CA HIS A 71 -0.55 8.24 0.37
C HIS A 71 0.84 7.72 0.74
N ILE A 72 1.09 6.45 0.46
CA ILE A 72 2.26 5.72 0.94
C ILE A 72 3.00 5.10 -0.24
N ASP A 73 4.30 5.34 -0.32
CA ASP A 73 5.22 4.69 -1.25
C ASP A 73 5.71 3.35 -0.66
N PRO A 74 5.28 2.18 -1.17
CA PRO A 74 5.66 0.89 -0.63
C PRO A 74 7.15 0.54 -0.84
N GLU A 75 7.85 1.25 -1.72
CA GLU A 75 9.31 1.09 -1.88
C GLU A 75 10.07 1.67 -0.67
N ARG A 76 9.46 2.62 0.05
CA ARG A 76 10.03 3.27 1.23
C ARG A 76 9.47 2.76 2.55
N PHE A 77 8.28 2.20 2.51
CA PHE A 77 7.57 1.70 3.69
C PHE A 77 7.23 0.23 3.55
N ARG A 78 7.36 -0.50 4.65
CA ARG A 78 6.87 -1.86 4.79
C ARG A 78 5.54 -1.87 5.52
N PHE A 79 4.75 -2.89 5.23
CA PHE A 79 3.51 -3.19 5.93
C PHE A 79 3.68 -4.46 6.74
N SER A 80 3.25 -4.46 7.99
CA SER A 80 3.35 -5.60 8.90
C SER A 80 2.03 -5.83 9.61
N ILE A 81 1.59 -7.08 9.70
CA ILE A 81 0.38 -7.47 10.41
C ILE A 81 0.73 -7.76 11.86
N TYR A 82 -0.06 -7.22 12.77
CA TYR A 82 -0.01 -7.51 14.20
C TYR A 82 -1.34 -8.11 14.62
N GLN A 83 -1.32 -9.31 15.18
CA GLN A 83 -2.50 -10.01 15.68
C GLN A 83 -2.27 -10.38 17.15
N TYR A 84 -3.24 -10.07 18.02
CA TYR A 84 -3.03 -10.08 19.46
C TYR A 84 -2.56 -11.42 20.03
N ARG A 85 -3.08 -12.56 19.55
CA ARG A 85 -2.65 -13.90 20.03
C ARG A 85 -1.24 -14.23 19.56
N ASP A 86 -0.89 -13.87 18.33
CA ASP A 86 0.45 -14.07 17.77
C ASP A 86 1.50 -13.21 18.50
N GLU A 87 1.10 -12.04 19.01
CA GLU A 87 1.90 -11.17 19.87
C GLU A 87 1.92 -11.62 21.34
N GLY A 88 1.37 -12.79 21.68
CA GLY A 88 1.33 -13.33 23.04
C GLY A 88 0.38 -12.60 24.00
N LEU A 89 -0.58 -11.84 23.49
CA LEU A 89 -1.53 -11.09 24.28
C LEU A 89 -2.75 -11.95 24.64
N ARG A 90 -3.33 -11.68 25.81
CA ARG A 90 -4.54 -12.38 26.30
C ARG A 90 -5.84 -11.78 25.75
N ALA A 91 -5.81 -10.52 25.38
CA ALA A 91 -6.96 -9.78 24.83
C ALA A 91 -6.50 -8.79 23.77
N PRO A 92 -7.41 -8.42 22.83
CA PRO A 92 -7.17 -7.32 21.87
C PRO A 92 -6.86 -6.00 22.58
N LEU A 93 -6.09 -5.16 21.91
CA LEU A 93 -5.69 -3.85 22.40
C LEU A 93 -6.44 -2.74 21.65
N SER A 94 -6.60 -1.58 22.29
CA SER A 94 -6.97 -0.36 21.57
C SER A 94 -5.88 0.00 20.56
N ILE A 95 -6.21 0.83 19.55
CA ILE A 95 -5.21 1.22 18.56
C ILE A 95 -4.07 2.03 19.20
N HIS A 96 -4.33 2.78 20.28
CA HIS A 96 -3.31 3.50 21.05
C HIS A 96 -2.36 2.54 21.77
N ASP A 97 -2.88 1.49 22.38
CA ASP A 97 -2.04 0.48 23.05
C ASP A 97 -1.21 -0.31 22.01
N TRP A 98 -1.76 -0.57 20.83
CA TRP A 98 -1.02 -1.11 19.70
C TRP A 98 0.12 -0.16 19.27
N GLN A 99 -0.14 1.15 19.21
CA GLN A 99 0.89 2.13 18.85
C GLN A 99 2.05 2.16 19.84
N GLN A 100 1.77 2.04 21.13
CA GLN A 100 2.82 1.97 22.17
C GLN A 100 3.64 0.69 22.10
N ARG A 101 3.08 -0.38 21.54
CA ARG A 101 3.71 -1.70 21.49
C ARG A 101 4.50 -1.93 20.19
N THR A 102 4.25 -1.16 19.16
CA THR A 102 4.86 -1.34 17.85
C THR A 102 5.73 -0.14 17.48
N ASP A 103 6.73 -0.37 16.63
CA ASP A 103 7.55 0.72 16.06
C ASP A 103 6.92 1.30 14.77
N ALA A 104 5.61 1.10 14.57
CA ALA A 104 4.93 1.56 13.38
C ALA A 104 4.74 3.08 13.38
N TYR A 105 5.04 3.74 12.25
CA TYR A 105 4.73 5.14 12.03
C TYR A 105 3.23 5.39 11.93
N VAL A 106 2.51 4.46 11.33
CA VAL A 106 1.06 4.49 11.21
C VAL A 106 0.50 3.11 11.52
N LEU A 107 -0.62 3.07 12.22
CA LEU A 107 -1.44 1.89 12.41
C LEU A 107 -2.84 2.12 11.89
N PHE A 108 -3.44 1.07 11.33
CA PHE A 108 -4.86 1.05 10.97
C PHE A 108 -5.46 -0.34 11.19
N ASN A 109 -6.76 -0.39 11.37
CA ASN A 109 -7.46 -1.65 11.60
C ASN A 109 -7.41 -2.57 10.37
N ALA A 110 -7.33 -3.87 10.60
CA ALA A 110 -7.42 -4.87 9.54
C ALA A 110 -8.88 -5.20 9.16
N GLY A 111 -9.11 -6.32 8.48
CA GLY A 111 -10.43 -6.77 8.07
C GLY A 111 -11.27 -7.31 9.24
N LEU A 112 -12.38 -7.97 8.87
CA LEU A 112 -13.42 -8.39 9.79
C LEU A 112 -13.01 -9.56 10.71
N PHE A 113 -13.60 -9.61 11.88
CA PHE A 113 -13.37 -10.65 12.88
C PHE A 113 -14.69 -11.11 13.53
N ARG A 114 -14.65 -12.25 14.20
CA ARG A 114 -15.77 -12.81 14.96
C ARG A 114 -15.80 -12.27 16.39
N GLU A 115 -16.88 -12.58 17.11
CA GLU A 115 -17.03 -12.24 18.54
C GLU A 115 -15.90 -12.82 19.41
N ASP A 116 -15.32 -13.96 19.03
CA ASP A 116 -14.17 -14.57 19.69
C ASP A 116 -12.82 -13.97 19.27
N TYR A 117 -12.86 -12.87 18.50
CA TYR A 117 -11.73 -12.14 17.94
C TYR A 117 -10.90 -12.95 16.91
N SER A 118 -11.41 -14.09 16.41
CA SER A 118 -10.77 -14.78 15.28
C SER A 118 -10.99 -14.01 13.98
N TYR A 119 -9.93 -13.88 13.17
CA TYR A 119 -9.99 -13.19 11.89
C TYR A 119 -10.86 -13.94 10.89
N LEU A 120 -11.67 -13.22 10.12
CA LEU A 120 -12.52 -13.80 9.09
C LEU A 120 -11.81 -13.72 7.73
N GLY A 121 -11.50 -14.89 7.15
CA GLY A 121 -10.80 -15.00 5.88
C GLY A 121 -9.29 -15.11 6.04
N VAL A 122 -8.57 -14.90 4.93
CA VAL A 122 -7.11 -15.01 4.88
C VAL A 122 -6.46 -13.91 5.73
N LEU A 123 -5.57 -14.32 6.62
CA LEU A 123 -4.65 -13.45 7.34
C LEU A 123 -3.28 -14.12 7.34
N LEU A 124 -2.28 -13.48 6.75
CA LEU A 124 -0.90 -13.95 6.75
C LEU A 124 -0.01 -12.94 7.47
N LYS A 125 0.86 -13.44 8.34
CA LYS A 125 1.94 -12.69 8.95
C LYS A 125 3.25 -13.45 8.75
N GLU A 126 4.22 -12.82 8.14
CA GLU A 126 5.52 -13.42 7.82
C GLU A 126 5.39 -14.76 7.04
N GLY A 127 4.35 -14.88 6.20
CA GLY A 127 4.04 -16.10 5.45
C GLY A 127 3.30 -17.18 6.24
N ARG A 128 3.04 -16.99 7.55
CA ARG A 128 2.26 -17.91 8.38
C ARG A 128 0.78 -17.56 8.36
N SER A 129 -0.10 -18.54 8.22
CA SER A 129 -1.54 -18.37 8.29
C SER A 129 -2.01 -18.15 9.73
N LEU A 130 -2.64 -17.02 10.00
CA LEU A 130 -3.24 -16.66 11.30
C LEU A 130 -4.78 -16.51 11.21
N GLY A 131 -5.32 -16.50 9.99
CA GLY A 131 -6.74 -16.33 9.74
C GLY A 131 -7.51 -17.65 9.68
N THR A 132 -8.70 -17.57 9.09
CA THR A 132 -9.51 -18.72 8.71
C THR A 132 -9.33 -19.00 7.22
N LYS A 133 -10.05 -20.00 6.68
CA LYS A 133 -10.06 -20.25 5.23
C LYS A 133 -10.54 -19.01 4.46
N LYS A 134 -10.06 -18.87 3.24
CA LYS A 134 -10.49 -17.81 2.33
C LYS A 134 -12.01 -17.65 2.30
N HIS A 135 -12.49 -16.45 2.61
CA HIS A 135 -13.90 -16.14 2.58
C HIS A 135 -14.36 -15.92 1.14
N HIS A 136 -15.33 -16.69 0.69
CA HIS A 136 -15.73 -16.74 -0.74
C HIS A 136 -16.40 -15.47 -1.25
N SER A 137 -17.09 -14.71 -0.38
CA SER A 137 -17.81 -13.49 -0.77
C SER A 137 -16.98 -12.21 -0.63
N TRP A 138 -15.88 -12.25 0.10
CA TRP A 138 -15.00 -11.10 0.29
C TRP A 138 -13.78 -11.24 -0.60
N GLN A 139 -13.80 -10.49 -1.70
CA GLN A 139 -12.86 -10.69 -2.79
C GLN A 139 -11.63 -9.77 -2.72
N GLY A 140 -11.58 -8.84 -1.77
CA GLY A 140 -10.41 -7.99 -1.55
C GLY A 140 -9.35 -8.69 -0.72
N LEU A 141 -8.09 -8.56 -1.12
CA LEU A 141 -6.93 -8.99 -0.34
C LEU A 141 -5.87 -7.90 -0.39
N PHE A 142 -5.63 -7.23 0.73
CA PHE A 142 -4.41 -6.46 0.88
C PHE A 142 -3.24 -7.41 1.05
N ALA A 143 -2.18 -7.26 0.25
CA ALA A 143 -1.00 -8.12 0.26
C ALA A 143 0.26 -7.26 0.22
N ALA A 144 1.24 -7.58 1.05
CA ALA A 144 2.50 -6.84 1.13
C ALA A 144 3.69 -7.77 1.43
N GLU A 145 4.88 -7.23 1.30
CA GLU A 145 6.15 -7.92 1.52
C GLU A 145 6.28 -9.18 0.65
N PRO A 146 6.50 -9.01 -0.66
CA PRO A 146 6.54 -10.11 -1.60
C PRO A 146 7.72 -11.07 -1.32
N THR A 147 7.51 -12.35 -1.66
CA THR A 147 8.55 -13.39 -1.61
C THR A 147 9.49 -13.31 -2.82
N ASP A 148 9.04 -12.71 -3.92
CA ASP A 148 9.82 -12.45 -5.12
C ASP A 148 10.01 -10.93 -5.29
N GLY A 149 11.27 -10.46 -5.37
CA GLY A 149 11.61 -9.04 -5.51
C GLY A 149 11.11 -8.36 -6.80
N ARG A 150 10.64 -9.13 -7.79
CA ARG A 150 10.03 -8.62 -9.03
C ARG A 150 8.58 -8.18 -8.84
N LEU A 151 7.94 -8.60 -7.77
CA LEU A 151 6.58 -8.20 -7.46
C LEU A 151 6.57 -6.82 -6.78
N ARG A 152 5.48 -6.07 -6.94
CA ARG A 152 5.24 -4.82 -6.20
C ARG A 152 5.26 -5.09 -4.70
N LYS A 153 5.82 -4.17 -3.93
CA LYS A 153 6.00 -4.30 -2.46
C LYS A 153 4.69 -4.40 -1.68
N ALA A 154 3.64 -3.77 -2.18
CA ALA A 154 2.28 -3.90 -1.65
C ALA A 154 1.26 -3.81 -2.77
N ARG A 155 0.11 -4.46 -2.59
CA ARG A 155 -0.99 -4.51 -3.56
C ARG A 155 -2.34 -4.65 -2.87
N VAL A 156 -3.38 -4.25 -3.56
CA VAL A 156 -4.74 -4.74 -3.37
C VAL A 156 -5.01 -5.78 -4.47
N LEU A 157 -5.34 -7.00 -4.13
CA LEU A 157 -5.66 -8.08 -5.07
C LEU A 157 -7.16 -8.34 -5.07
N ASP A 158 -7.72 -8.59 -6.26
CA ASP A 158 -9.08 -9.11 -6.40
C ASP A 158 -9.03 -10.64 -6.51
N LEU A 159 -9.42 -11.34 -5.46
CA LEU A 159 -9.39 -12.80 -5.37
C LEU A 159 -10.30 -13.52 -6.39
N ALA A 160 -11.15 -12.77 -7.11
CA ALA A 160 -11.91 -13.31 -8.22
C ALA A 160 -11.09 -13.43 -9.51
N PHE A 161 -10.03 -12.62 -9.67
CA PHE A 161 -9.25 -12.52 -10.90
C PHE A 161 -7.76 -12.72 -10.68
N ASP A 162 -7.23 -12.26 -9.53
CA ASP A 162 -5.81 -12.40 -9.21
C ASP A 162 -5.54 -13.77 -8.58
N GLY A 163 -4.56 -14.49 -9.12
CA GLY A 163 -4.14 -15.77 -8.56
C GLY A 163 -3.51 -15.59 -7.18
N PHE A 164 -4.10 -16.21 -6.17
CA PHE A 164 -3.57 -16.27 -4.82
C PHE A 164 -3.82 -17.65 -4.21
N THR A 165 -2.75 -18.29 -3.74
CA THR A 165 -2.80 -19.58 -3.03
C THR A 165 -2.24 -19.42 -1.63
N GLU A 166 -2.94 -19.98 -0.64
CA GLU A 166 -2.52 -19.89 0.77
C GLU A 166 -1.32 -20.81 1.08
N GLU A 167 -1.16 -21.90 0.30
CA GLU A 167 -0.08 -22.88 0.45
C GLU A 167 1.29 -22.33 0.03
N THR A 168 1.29 -21.48 -1.00
CA THR A 168 2.51 -20.84 -1.52
C THR A 168 2.24 -19.36 -1.78
N PRO A 169 2.03 -18.57 -0.72
CA PRO A 169 1.63 -17.18 -0.89
C PRO A 169 2.75 -16.36 -1.51
N PRO A 170 2.45 -15.55 -2.53
CA PRO A 170 3.45 -14.68 -3.15
C PRO A 170 3.83 -13.47 -2.27
N TYR A 171 3.13 -13.27 -1.17
CA TYR A 171 3.34 -12.20 -0.20
C TYR A 171 3.38 -12.76 1.22
N ARG A 172 4.19 -12.16 2.08
CA ARG A 172 4.36 -12.56 3.48
C ARG A 172 3.29 -11.99 4.39
N GLU A 173 2.77 -10.81 4.05
CA GLU A 173 1.72 -10.12 4.79
C GLU A 173 0.48 -10.06 3.92
N ALA A 174 -0.67 -10.51 4.43
CA ALA A 174 -1.92 -10.43 3.70
C ALA A 174 -3.13 -10.38 4.64
N ALA A 175 -4.14 -9.58 4.28
CA ALA A 175 -5.37 -9.42 5.04
C ALA A 175 -6.56 -9.36 4.07
N GLN A 176 -7.45 -10.36 4.13
CA GLN A 176 -8.66 -10.43 3.31
C GLN A 176 -9.76 -9.54 3.88
N SER A 177 -10.48 -8.83 3.00
CA SER A 177 -11.70 -8.10 3.36
C SER A 177 -12.58 -7.81 2.13
N LEU A 178 -13.45 -6.81 2.20
CA LEU A 178 -14.46 -6.51 1.20
C LEU A 178 -13.87 -5.73 0.01
N MET A 179 -13.95 -6.27 -1.21
CA MET A 179 -13.64 -5.50 -2.42
C MET A 179 -14.69 -4.41 -2.64
N LEU A 180 -14.28 -3.16 -2.86
CA LEU A 180 -15.15 -2.03 -3.19
C LEU A 180 -15.37 -1.91 -4.68
N PHE A 181 -14.30 -1.85 -5.46
CA PHE A 181 -14.30 -1.89 -6.92
C PHE A 181 -13.01 -2.52 -7.44
N ASP A 182 -13.12 -3.17 -8.57
CA ASP A 182 -12.02 -3.86 -9.24
C ASP A 182 -11.31 -2.95 -10.27
N ARG A 183 -10.24 -3.46 -10.88
CA ARG A 183 -9.43 -2.73 -11.87
C ARG A 183 -10.18 -2.33 -13.14
N THR A 184 -11.38 -2.88 -13.38
CA THR A 184 -12.26 -2.47 -14.48
C THR A 184 -13.19 -1.33 -14.08
N GLY A 185 -13.12 -0.87 -12.84
CA GLY A 185 -13.99 0.15 -12.25
C GLY A 185 -15.36 -0.39 -11.83
N LYS A 186 -15.57 -1.70 -11.89
CA LYS A 186 -16.83 -2.30 -11.49
C LYS A 186 -16.98 -2.28 -9.97
N LEU A 187 -18.04 -1.63 -9.48
CA LEU A 187 -18.41 -1.65 -8.07
C LEU A 187 -18.79 -3.07 -7.63
N ARG A 188 -18.22 -3.52 -6.52
CA ARG A 188 -18.41 -4.86 -5.93
C ARG A 188 -19.28 -4.83 -4.66
N VAL A 189 -19.68 -3.67 -4.23
CA VAL A 189 -20.56 -3.41 -3.09
C VAL A 189 -21.92 -2.92 -3.55
N ARG A 190 -22.98 -3.44 -2.89
CA ARG A 190 -24.37 -3.03 -3.17
C ARG A 190 -24.75 -1.85 -2.28
N ASP A 191 -25.65 -1.01 -2.77
CA ASP A 191 -26.28 -0.03 -1.91
C ASP A 191 -27.27 -0.76 -0.99
N SER A 192 -26.89 -0.90 0.26
CA SER A 192 -27.69 -1.54 1.31
C SER A 192 -28.36 -0.52 2.24
N GLY A 193 -28.14 0.76 2.02
CA GLY A 193 -28.53 1.83 2.93
C GLY A 193 -27.79 1.85 4.27
N LYS A 194 -26.96 0.84 4.57
CA LYS A 194 -26.17 0.80 5.81
C LYS A 194 -25.05 1.81 5.75
N ARG A 195 -24.88 2.61 6.79
CA ARG A 195 -23.85 3.63 6.95
C ARG A 195 -23.02 3.34 8.19
N ALA A 196 -21.72 3.49 8.08
CA ALA A 196 -20.75 3.32 9.17
C ALA A 196 -19.49 4.15 8.89
N PHE A 197 -18.63 4.34 9.87
CA PHE A 197 -17.24 4.73 9.63
C PHE A 197 -16.55 3.67 8.79
N GLN A 198 -15.68 4.08 7.87
CA GLN A 198 -15.00 3.18 6.95
C GLN A 198 -13.50 3.41 6.95
N THR A 199 -12.75 2.30 6.90
CA THR A 199 -11.34 2.30 6.55
C THR A 199 -11.19 1.58 5.21
N VAL A 200 -10.50 2.21 4.25
CA VAL A 200 -10.29 1.68 2.90
C VAL A 200 -8.80 1.61 2.62
N VAL A 201 -8.38 0.55 1.95
CA VAL A 201 -7.06 0.44 1.33
C VAL A 201 -7.25 0.40 -0.19
N ALA A 202 -6.52 1.26 -0.90
CA ALA A 202 -6.58 1.33 -2.35
C ALA A 202 -5.18 1.26 -2.96
N GLU A 203 -5.08 0.67 -4.16
CA GLU A 203 -3.85 0.61 -4.97
C GLU A 203 -3.99 1.57 -6.14
N GLU A 204 -2.99 2.43 -6.34
CA GLU A 204 -2.89 3.28 -7.51
C GLU A 204 -2.13 2.63 -8.66
N GLY A 205 -2.30 3.15 -9.88
CA GLY A 205 -1.69 2.63 -11.10
C GLY A 205 -0.17 2.48 -11.02
N GLU A 206 0.49 3.42 -10.38
CA GLU A 206 1.95 3.42 -10.21
C GLU A 206 2.43 2.62 -8.99
N GLY A 207 1.51 2.06 -8.22
CA GLY A 207 1.80 1.14 -7.11
C GLY A 207 1.85 1.78 -5.73
N ALA A 208 1.51 3.07 -5.59
CA ALA A 208 1.29 3.65 -4.27
C ALA A 208 0.06 3.03 -3.60
N ILE A 209 0.06 3.02 -2.28
CA ILE A 209 -1.05 2.57 -1.45
C ILE A 209 -1.69 3.78 -0.77
N LEU A 210 -3.01 3.87 -0.90
CA LEU A 210 -3.81 4.82 -0.13
C LEU A 210 -4.45 4.10 1.05
N VAL A 211 -4.30 4.66 2.26
CA VAL A 211 -5.12 4.32 3.43
C VAL A 211 -6.06 5.48 3.68
N ILE A 212 -7.37 5.21 3.68
CA ILE A 212 -8.42 6.22 3.73
C ILE A 212 -9.34 5.92 4.91
N LYS A 213 -9.55 6.89 5.79
CA LYS A 213 -10.55 6.83 6.87
C LYS A 213 -11.62 7.88 6.65
N THR A 214 -12.88 7.53 6.75
CA THR A 214 -13.97 8.50 6.72
C THR A 214 -14.10 9.22 8.07
N VAL A 215 -14.33 10.52 8.03
CA VAL A 215 -14.48 11.34 9.25
C VAL A 215 -15.86 11.22 9.86
N ASP A 216 -16.84 10.77 9.07
CA ASP A 216 -18.22 10.48 9.49
C ASP A 216 -18.74 9.23 8.79
N ILE A 217 -19.92 8.78 9.16
CA ILE A 217 -20.55 7.57 8.61
C ILE A 217 -20.96 7.75 7.15
N VAL A 218 -20.73 6.71 6.35
CA VAL A 218 -21.07 6.66 4.92
C VAL A 218 -21.44 5.25 4.50
N SER A 219 -22.23 5.07 3.44
CA SER A 219 -22.40 3.74 2.84
C SER A 219 -21.17 3.36 2.01
N LEU A 220 -20.79 2.08 2.04
CA LEU A 220 -19.68 1.58 1.22
C LEU A 220 -19.90 1.82 -0.28
N HIS A 221 -21.16 1.75 -0.74
CA HIS A 221 -21.51 2.00 -2.14
C HIS A 221 -21.21 3.44 -2.55
N HIS A 222 -21.68 4.43 -1.78
CA HIS A 222 -21.43 5.85 -2.10
C HIS A 222 -19.94 6.19 -2.01
N LEU A 223 -19.24 5.62 -1.01
CA LEU A 223 -17.80 5.81 -0.87
C LEU A 223 -17.04 5.22 -2.07
N ALA A 224 -17.36 3.98 -2.47
CA ALA A 224 -16.73 3.31 -3.60
C ALA A 224 -16.95 4.05 -4.91
N ASP A 225 -18.18 4.47 -5.19
CA ASP A 225 -18.54 5.25 -6.39
C ASP A 225 -17.82 6.60 -6.43
N CYS A 226 -17.75 7.29 -5.30
CA CYS A 226 -17.05 8.56 -5.19
C CYS A 226 -15.55 8.40 -5.42
N LEU A 227 -14.88 7.48 -4.73
CA LEU A 227 -13.45 7.24 -4.89
C LEU A 227 -13.10 6.89 -6.33
N HIS A 228 -13.87 5.98 -6.95
CA HIS A 228 -13.65 5.57 -8.33
C HIS A 228 -13.78 6.73 -9.33
N ARG A 229 -14.78 7.60 -9.16
CA ARG A 229 -15.00 8.72 -10.07
C ARG A 229 -14.08 9.91 -9.85
N GLN A 230 -13.74 10.19 -8.59
CA GLN A 230 -13.01 11.42 -8.24
C GLN A 230 -11.50 11.23 -8.16
N ILE A 231 -11.03 9.98 -7.97
CA ILE A 231 -9.60 9.66 -7.90
C ILE A 231 -9.29 8.57 -8.94
N PRO A 232 -9.21 8.94 -10.22
CA PRO A 232 -9.05 7.98 -11.32
C PRO A 232 -7.69 7.26 -11.32
N SER A 233 -6.72 7.71 -10.53
CA SER A 233 -5.46 6.99 -10.30
C SER A 233 -5.64 5.70 -9.52
N ILE A 234 -6.72 5.57 -8.73
CA ILE A 234 -7.02 4.33 -7.99
C ILE A 234 -7.47 3.26 -8.99
N GLN A 235 -6.71 2.17 -9.06
CA GLN A 235 -7.04 1.03 -9.89
C GLN A 235 -8.05 0.11 -9.24
N GLN A 236 -7.90 -0.14 -7.94
CA GLN A 236 -8.79 -0.99 -7.17
C GLN A 236 -8.73 -0.63 -5.68
N ALA A 237 -9.82 -0.89 -4.98
CA ALA A 237 -9.94 -0.55 -3.58
C ALA A 237 -10.73 -1.61 -2.81
N MET A 238 -10.40 -1.77 -1.53
CA MET A 238 -11.08 -2.66 -0.61
C MET A 238 -11.38 -1.96 0.72
N ALA A 239 -12.48 -2.31 1.35
CA ALA A 239 -12.79 -1.85 2.70
C ALA A 239 -12.25 -2.84 3.72
N MET A 240 -11.68 -2.32 4.79
CA MET A 240 -11.36 -3.05 6.01
C MET A 240 -12.61 -3.17 6.89
N ASP A 241 -12.47 -3.60 8.14
CA ASP A 241 -13.60 -3.60 9.06
C ASP A 241 -14.06 -2.17 9.36
N GLY A 242 -15.37 -1.97 9.32
CA GLY A 242 -15.99 -0.65 9.49
C GLY A 242 -16.64 -0.47 10.86
N GLY A 243 -17.40 0.62 11.00
CA GLY A 243 -18.08 0.96 12.25
C GLY A 243 -17.10 1.37 13.33
N ALA A 244 -17.28 0.86 14.54
CA ALA A 244 -16.42 1.17 15.67
C ALA A 244 -14.99 0.64 15.53
N SER A 245 -14.77 -0.33 14.63
CA SER A 245 -13.43 -0.87 14.32
C SER A 245 -12.61 0.04 13.40
N SER A 246 -13.26 0.95 12.66
CA SER A 246 -12.59 1.83 11.71
C SER A 246 -11.65 2.81 12.42
N ASP A 247 -10.37 2.57 12.33
CA ASP A 247 -9.38 3.37 13.04
C ASP A 247 -8.06 3.51 12.29
N VAL A 248 -7.44 4.70 12.39
CA VAL A 248 -6.14 5.02 11.83
C VAL A 248 -5.44 6.02 12.76
N ILE A 249 -4.23 5.70 13.22
CA ILE A 249 -3.41 6.63 14.01
C ILE A 249 -1.98 6.67 13.50
N ALA A 250 -1.29 7.76 13.80
CA ALA A 250 0.13 7.94 13.54
C ALA A 250 0.92 8.09 14.85
N SER A 251 2.18 7.67 14.82
CA SER A 251 3.07 7.83 15.97
C SER A 251 3.33 9.30 16.29
N PRO A 252 3.50 9.66 17.56
CA PRO A 252 3.88 11.01 17.96
C PRO A 252 5.13 11.52 17.23
N ASP A 253 6.14 10.64 17.04
CA ASP A 253 7.39 11.00 16.37
C ASP A 253 7.16 11.41 14.91
N LEU A 254 6.31 10.66 14.17
CA LEU A 254 5.96 11.04 12.81
C LEU A 254 5.21 12.38 12.76
N LEU A 255 4.27 12.58 13.69
CA LEU A 255 3.51 13.82 13.77
C LEU A 255 4.38 15.02 14.14
N HIS A 256 5.36 14.86 15.03
CA HIS A 256 6.31 15.92 15.40
C HIS A 256 7.29 16.26 14.27
N ALA A 257 7.70 15.25 13.47
CA ALA A 257 8.62 15.45 12.35
C ALA A 257 7.97 16.16 11.14
N ALA A 258 6.64 16.13 11.04
CA ALA A 258 5.93 16.83 9.97
C ALA A 258 6.00 18.35 10.17
N GLN A 259 6.33 19.09 9.09
CA GLN A 259 6.42 20.56 9.16
C GLN A 259 5.07 21.18 9.54
N GLU A 260 5.07 22.17 10.41
CA GLU A 260 3.87 22.91 10.78
C GLU A 260 3.41 23.83 9.65
N THR A 261 2.24 23.56 9.09
CA THR A 261 1.49 24.43 8.18
C THR A 261 0.14 24.82 8.80
N THR A 262 -0.46 25.89 8.35
CA THR A 262 -1.69 26.44 8.96
C THR A 262 -2.91 25.51 8.86
N SER A 263 -2.93 24.56 7.89
CA SER A 263 -4.05 23.61 7.68
C SER A 263 -3.91 22.32 8.50
N GLN A 264 -2.80 22.13 9.18
CA GLN A 264 -2.42 20.88 9.85
C GLN A 264 -3.28 20.50 11.08
N ALA A 265 -3.95 21.44 11.71
CA ALA A 265 -4.58 21.21 13.02
C ALA A 265 -5.61 20.07 12.98
N THR A 266 -6.41 19.96 11.90
CA THR A 266 -7.53 19.00 11.85
C THR A 266 -7.08 17.57 11.53
N TRP A 267 -6.28 17.35 10.49
CA TRP A 267 -5.82 16.00 10.17
C TRP A 267 -4.84 15.48 11.23
N ARG A 268 -4.06 16.37 11.85
CA ARG A 268 -3.15 16.01 12.95
C ARG A 268 -3.91 15.45 14.16
N SER A 269 -5.00 16.11 14.57
CA SER A 269 -5.87 15.62 15.65
C SER A 269 -6.51 14.27 15.32
N LEU A 270 -6.91 14.06 14.05
CA LEU A 270 -7.45 12.78 13.58
C LEU A 270 -6.41 11.67 13.65
N LEU A 271 -5.20 11.93 13.15
CA LEU A 271 -4.10 10.95 13.17
C LEU A 271 -3.51 10.73 14.56
N ALA A 272 -3.62 11.69 15.47
CA ALA A 272 -3.25 11.50 16.87
C ALA A 272 -4.26 10.64 17.65
N GLY A 273 -5.40 10.26 17.02
CA GLY A 273 -6.47 9.51 17.67
C GLY A 273 -7.22 10.31 18.74
N ASN A 274 -7.19 11.63 18.70
CA ASN A 274 -7.86 12.48 19.69
C ASN A 274 -9.39 12.57 19.45
N ILE A 275 -9.87 12.04 18.34
CA ILE A 275 -11.28 12.12 17.92
C ILE A 275 -11.77 10.71 17.60
N GLY A 276 -12.81 10.27 18.30
CA GLY A 276 -13.48 8.99 18.06
C GLY A 276 -13.57 8.09 19.30
N VAL A 277 -14.20 6.94 19.12
CA VAL A 277 -14.25 5.86 20.11
C VAL A 277 -13.31 4.77 19.62
N HIS A 278 -12.34 4.39 20.43
CA HIS A 278 -11.37 3.34 20.13
C HIS A 278 -11.77 2.06 20.84
N ILE A 279 -12.23 1.07 20.07
CA ILE A 279 -12.51 -0.27 20.59
C ILE A 279 -11.26 -1.16 20.53
N PRO A 280 -11.22 -2.26 21.31
CA PRO A 280 -10.16 -3.25 21.16
C PRO A 280 -10.17 -3.87 19.76
N LEU A 281 -9.02 -3.83 19.08
CA LEU A 281 -8.79 -4.37 17.74
C LEU A 281 -7.95 -5.65 17.84
N PRO A 282 -8.45 -6.80 17.36
CA PRO A 282 -7.68 -8.05 17.42
C PRO A 282 -6.53 -8.08 16.44
N THR A 283 -6.62 -7.30 15.35
CA THR A 283 -5.62 -7.26 14.28
C THR A 283 -5.51 -5.85 13.72
N VAL A 284 -4.28 -5.37 13.64
CA VAL A 284 -3.95 -4.08 13.01
C VAL A 284 -2.85 -4.28 11.97
N ILE A 285 -2.76 -3.33 11.03
CA ILE A 285 -1.71 -3.26 10.03
C ILE A 285 -0.85 -2.05 10.34
N GLY A 286 0.45 -2.28 10.51
CA GLY A 286 1.43 -1.24 10.77
C GLY A 286 2.24 -0.88 9.54
N ILE A 287 2.59 0.39 9.43
CA ILE A 287 3.42 0.96 8.38
C ILE A 287 4.70 1.51 9.02
N SER A 288 5.85 0.98 8.63
CA SER A 288 7.15 1.38 9.16
C SER A 288 8.13 1.68 8.03
N PRO A 289 9.11 2.57 8.21
CA PRO A 289 10.15 2.80 7.22
C PRO A 289 10.89 1.50 6.88
N ARG A 290 11.24 1.32 5.61
CA ARG A 290 12.22 0.29 5.22
C ARG A 290 13.59 0.78 5.66
N THR A 291 14.22 0.09 6.60
CA THR A 291 15.63 0.31 6.90
C THR A 291 16.44 -0.10 5.68
N HIS A 292 17.04 0.86 4.98
CA HIS A 292 18.11 0.52 4.04
C HIS A 292 19.23 -0.17 4.84
N PRO A 293 19.78 -1.31 4.38
CA PRO A 293 21.00 -1.80 4.97
C PRO A 293 22.00 -0.63 4.89
N ARG A 294 22.48 -0.16 6.06
CA ARG A 294 23.60 0.77 6.07
C ARG A 294 24.71 0.12 5.24
N THR A 295 25.04 0.69 4.11
CA THR A 295 26.31 0.40 3.45
C THR A 295 27.37 0.72 4.49
N MET A 296 27.91 -0.31 5.11
CA MET A 296 29.08 -0.15 5.98
C MET A 296 30.15 0.55 5.12
N PRO A 297 30.70 1.68 5.54
CA PRO A 297 31.83 2.26 4.87
C PRO A 297 32.89 1.16 4.80
N ALA A 298 33.48 0.98 3.60
CA ALA A 298 34.56 0.03 3.41
C ALA A 298 35.63 0.32 4.48
N PRO A 299 36.19 -0.70 5.14
CA PRO A 299 37.24 -0.49 6.11
C PRO A 299 38.39 0.25 5.39
N ASP A 300 38.77 1.40 5.93
CA ASP A 300 39.88 2.22 5.44
C ASP A 300 41.11 1.36 5.35
N ALA A 301 41.53 1.06 4.13
CA ALA A 301 42.80 0.39 3.80
C ALA A 301 43.97 1.38 3.92
N SER A 302 44.15 1.93 5.13
CA SER A 302 45.28 2.79 5.40
C SER A 302 45.77 2.63 6.83
N THR A 303 46.53 1.53 7.06
CA THR A 303 47.64 1.53 8.03
C THR A 303 48.49 0.26 7.81
N SER A 304 49.28 0.27 6.79
CA SER A 304 50.51 -0.54 6.76
C SER A 304 51.65 0.33 6.22
N SER A 305 52.30 1.06 7.10
CA SER A 305 53.64 1.52 6.82
C SER A 305 54.38 1.75 8.14
N HIS A 306 55.47 0.99 8.25
CA HIS A 306 56.68 1.28 8.97
C HIS A 306 56.71 1.10 10.50
N SER A 307 57.40 0.03 10.90
CA SER A 307 58.56 0.23 11.78
C SER A 307 59.54 -0.94 11.63
N ARG A 308 60.73 -0.55 11.49
CA ARG A 308 61.94 -1.38 11.51
C ARG A 308 62.15 -2.05 12.88
#